data_cf55f1f7793851e55ff932e4772d93a3
#
_entry.id   cf55f1f7793851e55ff932e4772d93a3
#
_cell.length_a   1.000
_cell.length_b   1.000
_cell.length_c   1.000
_cell.angle_alpha   90.00
_cell.angle_beta   90.00
_cell.angle_gamma   90.00
#
_symmetry.space_group_name_H-M   'P 1'
#
loop_
_entity.id
_entity.type
_entity.pdbx_description
1 polymer ?
#
loop_
_entity_poly.entity_id
_entity_poly.type
_entity_poly.pdbx_seq_one_letter_code
_entity_poly.pdbx_strand_id
1 'polypeptide(L)'
;AVKPDYGELKSFFVEPDFRRKGIATLIMQEILITSTKLNLNTLKLETGIGLNNALKLYKRFDFELCEPFGNYFENGFSVFMKRNLP
;
A
#
# COMPACT_ATOMS: atom_id res chain seq x y z
N ALA A 1 -12.49 -21.59 5.49
CA ALA A 1 -12.18 -20.67 4.40
C ALA A 1 -10.68 -20.42 4.35
N VAL A 2 -10.14 -20.38 3.16
CA VAL A 2 -8.73 -20.08 2.95
C VAL A 2 -8.51 -18.58 3.08
N LYS A 3 -7.62 -18.18 3.97
CA LYS A 3 -7.26 -16.77 4.08
C LYS A 3 -6.30 -16.41 2.94
N PRO A 4 -6.42 -15.19 2.37
CA PRO A 4 -5.47 -14.77 1.34
C PRO A 4 -4.06 -14.64 1.93
N ASP A 5 -3.04 -14.82 1.09
CA ASP A 5 -1.63 -14.72 1.48
C ASP A 5 -1.14 -13.30 1.65
N TYR A 6 -2.03 -12.34 1.48
CA TYR A 6 -1.64 -10.94 1.50
C TYR A 6 -2.41 -10.16 2.56
N GLY A 7 -1.80 -9.08 3.03
CA GLY A 7 -2.49 -8.08 3.82
C GLY A 7 -2.89 -6.91 2.93
N GLU A 8 -4.01 -6.30 3.24
CA GLU A 8 -4.47 -5.12 2.50
C GLU A 8 -4.17 -3.87 3.32
N LEU A 9 -3.47 -2.91 2.70
CA LEU A 9 -3.18 -1.61 3.30
C LEU A 9 -4.36 -0.68 3.04
N LYS A 10 -5.06 -0.30 4.10
CA LYS A 10 -6.24 0.57 4.02
C LYS A 10 -5.85 2.03 4.24
N SER A 11 -6.50 2.92 3.51
CA SER A 11 -6.59 4.36 3.80
C SER A 11 -5.32 5.01 4.34
N PHE A 12 -4.22 4.87 3.64
CA PHE A 12 -2.97 5.48 4.06
C PHE A 12 -2.97 6.95 3.64
N PHE A 13 -3.28 7.82 4.60
CA PHE A 13 -3.35 9.25 4.37
C PHE A 13 -2.61 10.00 5.48
N VAL A 14 -1.80 10.97 5.08
CA VAL A 14 -1.08 11.85 6.00
C VAL A 14 -1.41 13.28 5.65
N GLU A 15 -1.77 14.09 6.64
CA GLU A 15 -2.07 15.50 6.44
C GLU A 15 -0.90 16.20 5.73
N PRO A 16 -1.19 17.15 4.82
CA PRO A 16 -0.15 17.79 4.03
C PRO A 16 0.98 18.40 4.87
N ASP A 17 0.66 18.98 6.02
CA ASP A 17 1.66 19.59 6.90
C ASP A 17 2.65 18.57 7.47
N PHE A 18 2.22 17.35 7.67
CA PHE A 18 3.05 16.29 8.23
C PHE A 18 3.84 15.53 7.17
N ARG A 19 3.45 15.61 5.89
CA ARG A 19 4.16 14.91 4.81
C ARG A 19 5.61 15.35 4.69
N ARG A 20 5.86 16.64 4.91
CA ARG A 20 7.21 17.22 4.79
C ARG A 20 8.14 16.81 5.92
N LYS A 21 7.60 16.24 6.99
CA LYS A 21 8.37 15.83 8.17
C LYS A 21 8.73 14.35 8.13
N GLY A 22 8.47 13.67 7.02
CA GLY A 22 8.80 12.25 6.89
C GLY A 22 7.90 11.31 7.67
N ILE A 23 6.75 11.78 8.15
CA ILE A 23 5.84 10.95 8.93
C ILE A 23 5.27 9.81 8.10
N ALA A 24 4.93 10.07 6.83
CA ALA A 24 4.43 9.02 5.94
C ALA A 24 5.47 7.90 5.79
N THR A 25 6.74 8.25 5.68
CA THR A 25 7.83 7.28 5.60
C THR A 25 7.92 6.44 6.86
N LEU A 26 7.84 7.07 8.04
CA LEU A 26 7.88 6.35 9.32
C LEU A 26 6.70 5.39 9.46
N ILE A 27 5.51 5.82 9.10
CA ILE A 27 4.31 4.98 9.16
C ILE A 27 4.47 3.78 8.22
N MET A 28 4.95 4.01 7.01
CA MET A 28 5.15 2.92 6.04
C MET A 28 6.18 1.91 6.57
N GLN A 29 7.27 2.39 7.16
CA GLN A 29 8.29 1.50 7.74
C GLN A 29 7.68 0.61 8.83
N GLU A 30 6.86 1.19 9.71
CA GLU A 30 6.19 0.42 10.77
C GLU A 30 5.21 -0.61 10.19
N ILE A 31 4.47 -0.25 9.15
CA ILE A 31 3.56 -1.16 8.48
C ILE A 31 4.33 -2.36 7.92
N LEU A 32 5.45 -2.12 7.27
CA LEU A 32 6.27 -3.19 6.69
C LEU A 32 6.84 -4.11 7.77
N ILE A 33 7.34 -3.55 8.86
CA ILE A 33 7.86 -4.32 9.98
C ILE A 33 6.77 -5.20 10.59
N THR A 34 5.61 -4.60 10.88
CA THR A 34 4.49 -5.32 11.47
C THR A 34 4.00 -6.44 10.55
N SER A 35 3.89 -6.16 9.25
CA SER A 35 3.42 -7.13 8.27
C SER A 35 4.38 -8.32 8.19
N THR A 36 5.67 -8.07 8.24
CA THR A 36 6.68 -9.14 8.24
C THR A 36 6.57 -9.98 9.49
N LYS A 37 6.36 -9.34 10.66
CA LYS A 37 6.17 -10.07 11.93
C LYS A 37 4.91 -10.93 11.92
N LEU A 38 3.89 -10.52 11.18
CA LEU A 38 2.65 -11.28 11.02
C LEU A 38 2.76 -12.39 9.98
N ASN A 39 3.94 -12.57 9.39
CA ASN A 39 4.21 -13.58 8.36
C ASN A 39 3.36 -13.43 7.12
N LEU A 40 3.01 -12.20 6.76
CA LEU A 40 2.36 -11.91 5.49
C LEU A 40 3.38 -12.03 4.36
N ASN A 41 2.95 -12.60 3.25
CA ASN A 41 3.83 -12.75 2.07
C ASN A 41 3.83 -11.52 1.19
N THR A 42 2.74 -10.79 1.15
CA THR A 42 2.54 -9.67 0.25
C THR A 42 1.63 -8.63 0.90
N LEU A 43 1.91 -7.37 0.65
CA LEU A 43 0.97 -6.28 0.93
C LEU A 43 0.37 -5.80 -0.38
N LYS A 44 -0.93 -5.54 -0.37
CA LYS A 44 -1.64 -4.96 -1.52
C LYS A 44 -2.41 -3.74 -1.07
N LEU A 45 -2.60 -2.82 -1.99
CA LEU A 45 -3.34 -1.59 -1.71
C LEU A 45 -4.13 -1.16 -2.94
N GLU A 46 -5.16 -0.38 -2.69
CA GLU A 46 -5.89 0.34 -3.72
C GLU A 46 -5.78 1.82 -3.40
N THR A 47 -5.49 2.63 -4.39
CA THR A 47 -5.38 4.08 -4.23
C THR A 47 -6.00 4.77 -5.44
N GLY A 48 -6.22 6.07 -5.34
CA GLY A 48 -6.83 6.83 -6.43
C GLY A 48 -5.84 7.23 -7.51
N ILE A 49 -6.28 7.16 -8.76
CA ILE A 49 -5.53 7.73 -9.87
C ILE A 49 -5.46 9.24 -9.65
N GLY A 50 -4.34 9.86 -9.79
CA GLY A 50 -4.18 11.29 -9.52
C GLY A 50 -3.62 11.62 -8.15
N LEU A 51 -3.51 10.64 -7.24
CA LEU A 51 -2.84 10.84 -5.96
C LEU A 51 -1.34 10.64 -6.14
N ASN A 52 -0.71 11.56 -6.87
CA ASN A 52 0.67 11.39 -7.33
C ASN A 52 1.68 11.27 -6.20
N ASN A 53 1.48 12.01 -5.10
CA ASN A 53 2.40 11.94 -3.96
C ASN A 53 2.31 10.57 -3.27
N ALA A 54 1.11 10.03 -3.16
CA ALA A 54 0.91 8.69 -2.60
C ALA A 54 1.56 7.64 -3.49
N LEU A 55 1.36 7.73 -4.81
CA LEU A 55 1.98 6.80 -5.76
C LEU A 55 3.49 6.82 -5.67
N LYS A 56 4.08 8.01 -5.55
CA LYS A 56 5.54 8.14 -5.39
C LYS A 56 6.03 7.48 -4.10
N LEU A 57 5.29 7.68 -3.00
CA LEU A 57 5.62 7.06 -1.72
C LEU A 57 5.61 5.54 -1.84
N TYR A 58 4.55 4.98 -2.41
CA TYR A 58 4.45 3.53 -2.56
C TYR A 58 5.57 2.98 -3.43
N LYS A 59 5.89 3.63 -4.54
CA LYS A 59 7.00 3.21 -5.40
C LYS A 59 8.35 3.25 -4.67
N ARG A 60 8.55 4.23 -3.82
CA ARG A 60 9.78 4.32 -3.00
C ARG A 60 9.93 3.13 -2.06
N PHE A 61 8.82 2.52 -1.67
CA PHE A 61 8.82 1.34 -0.81
C PHE A 61 8.61 0.05 -1.60
N ASP A 62 8.98 0.07 -2.87
CA ASP A 62 9.01 -1.10 -3.76
C ASP A 62 7.64 -1.69 -4.07
N PHE A 63 6.58 -0.90 -3.93
CA PHE A 63 5.28 -1.30 -4.45
C PHE A 63 5.28 -1.16 -5.97
N GLU A 64 4.67 -2.11 -6.64
CA GLU A 64 4.51 -2.12 -8.09
C GLU A 64 3.04 -2.26 -8.48
N LEU A 65 2.71 -1.86 -9.69
CA LEU A 65 1.35 -1.98 -10.19
C LEU A 65 0.95 -3.44 -10.27
N CYS A 66 -0.30 -3.74 -9.93
CA CYS A 66 -0.84 -5.08 -10.04
C CYS A 66 -2.31 -5.04 -10.49
N GLU A 67 -2.88 -6.22 -10.69
CA GLU A 67 -4.28 -6.37 -11.04
C GLU A 67 -5.18 -6.11 -9.83
N PRO A 68 -6.46 -5.75 -10.03
CA PRO A 68 -7.42 -5.68 -8.94
C PRO A 68 -7.44 -6.99 -8.14
N PHE A 69 -7.69 -6.87 -6.85
CA PHE A 69 -7.66 -8.00 -5.95
C PHE A 69 -8.88 -7.97 -5.02
N GLY A 70 -9.14 -9.10 -4.35
CA GLY A 70 -10.28 -9.20 -3.44
C GLY A 70 -11.59 -8.96 -4.17
N ASN A 71 -12.39 -8.05 -3.65
CA ASN A 71 -13.67 -7.68 -4.25
C ASN A 71 -13.59 -6.46 -5.16
N TYR A 72 -12.38 -5.94 -5.40
CA TYR A 72 -12.19 -4.81 -6.29
C TYR A 72 -12.25 -5.22 -7.74
N PHE A 73 -12.57 -4.27 -8.60
CA PHE A 73 -12.54 -4.46 -10.04
C PHE A 73 -12.05 -3.18 -10.71
N GLU A 74 -11.59 -3.30 -11.94
CA GLU A 74 -11.09 -2.17 -12.70
C GLU A 74 -12.22 -1.18 -12.97
N ASN A 75 -12.01 0.09 -12.60
CA ASN A 75 -13.08 1.10 -12.72
C ASN A 75 -12.59 2.42 -13.36
N GLY A 76 -11.31 2.48 -13.76
CA GLY A 76 -10.73 3.67 -14.37
C GLY A 76 -10.32 4.76 -13.38
N PHE A 77 -10.65 4.60 -12.09
CA PHE A 77 -10.34 5.60 -11.07
C PHE A 77 -9.37 5.09 -10.01
N SER A 78 -9.20 3.78 -9.90
CA SER A 78 -8.36 3.16 -8.90
C SER A 78 -7.08 2.61 -9.50
N VAL A 79 -6.03 2.66 -8.69
CA VAL A 79 -4.74 2.05 -9.00
C VAL A 79 -4.49 0.98 -7.95
N PHE A 80 -4.09 -0.21 -8.38
CA PHE A 80 -3.81 -1.33 -7.50
C PHE A 80 -2.31 -1.61 -7.49
N MET A 81 -1.76 -1.79 -6.31
CA MET A 81 -0.32 -2.01 -6.15
C MET A 81 -0.07 -3.12 -5.16
N LYS A 82 1.09 -3.75 -5.29
CA LYS A 82 1.52 -4.82 -4.40
C LYS A 82 3.01 -4.69 -4.08
N ARG A 83 3.39 -5.24 -2.94
CA ARG A 83 4.79 -5.40 -2.55
C ARG A 83 4.95 -6.76 -1.90
N ASN A 84 5.88 -7.55 -2.42
CA ASN A 84 6.25 -8.82 -1.79
C ASN A 84 7.09 -8.51 -0.54
N LEU A 85 6.87 -9.29 0.51
CA LEU A 85 7.59 -9.14 1.77
C LEU A 85 8.69 -10.19 1.88
N PRO A 86 9.80 -9.87 2.57
CA PRO A 86 10.88 -10.82 2.77
C PRO A 86 10.47 -12.05 3.57
#